data_e4d39149330e6bb9846a1c4497d2baf7
#
_entry.id   e4d39149330e6bb9846a1c4497d2baf7
#
_cell.length_a   1.000
_cell.length_b   1.000
_cell.length_c   1.000
_cell.angle_alpha   90.00
_cell.angle_beta   90.00
_cell.angle_gamma   90.00
#
_symmetry.space_group_name_H-M   'P 1'
#
loop_
_entity.id
_entity.type
_entity.pdbx_description
1 polymer ?
#
loop_
_entity_poly.entity_id
_entity_poly.type
_entity_poly.pdbx_seq_one_letter_code
_entity_poly.pdbx_strand_id
1 'polypeptide(L)'
;MKRTLPGLAMSALVLGAALFAFSPRPLPAFPVTAIHADRLQINGLARAGARIVAVGERGVILLSDDAGAHWRPASITPDQASTLTQVRFITPTLGIAVGHDGRIVRSDDAGLHWREVHMDHEHSDPLLSVWGTANGPLFAAGSFGQLLRSDDAGLNWQTVKNPVGDRHLNAIVGDGHGNLLIAGESGTLLRSTDNGVTWDKLPSPYAGSLFGALMLANGDWVAYGMRGNVVRSTDRGATWAHVDSHVPVSYFGATQLADGELVLVGQGGAIVASRDGGLTFDVRKLGGVQSLAAVLDMGHGALLLGGEAGVAPLAGAVASTPS
;
A
#
# COMPACT_ATOMS: atom_id res chain seq x y z
N MET A 1 -16.65 -68.64 -36.15
CA MET A 1 -17.10 -67.19 -36.09
C MET A 1 -17.73 -66.72 -34.78
N LYS A 2 -17.70 -67.45 -33.63
CA LYS A 2 -18.37 -66.98 -32.37
C LYS A 2 -17.40 -66.41 -31.31
N ARG A 3 -16.06 -66.32 -31.55
CA ARG A 3 -15.07 -65.82 -30.55
C ARG A 3 -14.59 -64.37 -30.73
N THR A 4 -14.99 -63.69 -31.77
CA THR A 4 -14.56 -62.30 -32.05
C THR A 4 -15.52 -61.21 -31.50
N LEU A 5 -16.79 -61.59 -31.20
CA LEU A 5 -17.78 -60.63 -30.66
C LEU A 5 -17.41 -60.02 -29.30
N PRO A 6 -16.89 -60.81 -28.31
CA PRO A 6 -16.55 -60.21 -26.99
C PRO A 6 -15.37 -59.24 -27.09
N GLY A 7 -14.40 -59.51 -28.00
CA GLY A 7 -13.27 -58.61 -28.20
C GLY A 7 -13.67 -57.25 -28.81
N LEU A 8 -14.58 -57.27 -29.80
CA LEU A 8 -15.11 -56.07 -30.44
C LEU A 8 -15.96 -55.25 -29.45
N ALA A 9 -16.75 -55.90 -28.61
CA ALA A 9 -17.55 -55.26 -27.58
C ALA A 9 -16.66 -54.55 -26.54
N MET A 10 -15.60 -55.22 -26.08
CA MET A 10 -14.63 -54.63 -25.14
C MET A 10 -13.88 -53.46 -25.77
N SER A 11 -13.43 -53.57 -27.03
CA SER A 11 -12.77 -52.47 -27.73
C SER A 11 -13.69 -51.24 -27.90
N ALA A 12 -14.95 -51.45 -28.22
CA ALA A 12 -15.95 -50.38 -28.33
C ALA A 12 -16.21 -49.69 -26.97
N LEU A 13 -16.23 -50.48 -25.88
CA LEU A 13 -16.43 -49.95 -24.51
C LEU A 13 -15.20 -49.12 -24.06
N VAL A 14 -13.98 -49.59 -24.34
CA VAL A 14 -12.75 -48.86 -24.04
C VAL A 14 -12.68 -47.58 -24.86
N LEU A 15 -13.01 -47.63 -26.14
CA LEU A 15 -13.04 -46.45 -27.01
C LEU A 15 -14.08 -45.43 -26.55
N GLY A 16 -15.28 -45.90 -26.19
CA GLY A 16 -16.34 -45.03 -25.63
C GLY A 16 -15.93 -44.36 -24.30
N ALA A 17 -15.28 -45.11 -23.41
CA ALA A 17 -14.74 -44.59 -22.16
C ALA A 17 -13.62 -43.57 -22.42
N ALA A 18 -12.74 -43.82 -23.35
CA ALA A 18 -11.69 -42.87 -23.73
C ALA A 18 -12.27 -41.60 -24.34
N LEU A 19 -13.19 -41.71 -25.28
CA LEU A 19 -13.89 -40.54 -25.87
C LEU A 19 -14.64 -39.74 -24.83
N PHE A 20 -15.27 -40.38 -23.84
CA PHE A 20 -15.93 -39.70 -22.71
C PHE A 20 -14.91 -39.05 -21.79
N ALA A 21 -13.78 -39.68 -21.47
CA ALA A 21 -12.75 -39.15 -20.59
C ALA A 21 -12.06 -37.91 -21.17
N PHE A 22 -11.82 -37.92 -22.48
CA PHE A 22 -11.13 -36.83 -23.20
C PHE A 22 -12.10 -35.84 -23.89
N SER A 23 -13.40 -35.99 -23.72
CA SER A 23 -14.34 -35.01 -24.25
C SER A 23 -14.18 -33.67 -23.52
N PRO A 24 -14.09 -32.54 -24.25
CA PRO A 24 -14.05 -31.23 -23.61
C PRO A 24 -15.34 -31.00 -22.82
N ARG A 25 -15.22 -30.85 -21.51
CA ARG A 25 -16.33 -30.51 -20.63
C ARG A 25 -16.29 -29.00 -20.37
N PRO A 26 -17.43 -28.30 -20.49
CA PRO A 26 -17.47 -26.94 -19.99
C PRO A 26 -17.13 -26.97 -18.50
N LEU A 27 -16.11 -26.22 -18.11
CA LEU A 27 -15.81 -26.03 -16.69
C LEU A 27 -17.05 -25.44 -16.03
N PRO A 28 -17.47 -25.94 -14.85
CA PRO A 28 -18.55 -25.31 -14.11
C PRO A 28 -18.18 -23.85 -13.89
N ALA A 29 -19.11 -22.93 -14.09
CA ALA A 29 -18.90 -21.53 -13.73
C ALA A 29 -18.48 -21.47 -12.28
N PHE A 30 -17.33 -20.85 -12.01
CA PHE A 30 -16.94 -20.60 -10.62
C PHE A 30 -18.05 -19.82 -9.95
N PRO A 31 -18.48 -20.21 -8.73
CA PRO A 31 -19.45 -19.42 -7.99
C PRO A 31 -18.90 -18.00 -7.87
N VAL A 32 -19.74 -16.98 -8.13
CA VAL A 32 -19.40 -15.59 -7.87
C VAL A 32 -19.12 -15.49 -6.38
N THR A 33 -17.85 -15.50 -6.01
CA THR A 33 -17.45 -15.38 -4.61
C THR A 33 -17.72 -13.95 -4.18
N ALA A 34 -18.61 -13.74 -3.21
CA ALA A 34 -18.80 -12.43 -2.62
C ALA A 34 -17.46 -11.96 -2.02
N ILE A 35 -17.00 -10.80 -2.42
CA ILE A 35 -15.78 -10.20 -1.87
C ILE A 35 -16.15 -9.62 -0.50
N HIS A 36 -15.51 -10.13 0.53
CA HIS A 36 -15.67 -9.69 1.91
C HIS A 36 -14.52 -8.73 2.27
N ALA A 37 -14.78 -7.43 2.15
CA ALA A 37 -13.79 -6.38 2.48
C ALA A 37 -13.32 -6.42 3.94
N ASP A 38 -14.09 -7.05 4.82
CA ASP A 38 -13.83 -7.30 6.24
C ASP A 38 -12.96 -8.54 6.51
N ARG A 39 -12.51 -9.26 5.47
CA ARG A 39 -11.73 -10.50 5.58
C ARG A 39 -10.48 -10.55 4.74
N LEU A 40 -10.21 -9.52 3.97
CA LEU A 40 -9.04 -9.41 3.11
C LEU A 40 -8.01 -8.50 3.78
N GLN A 41 -6.75 -8.89 3.76
CA GLN A 41 -5.68 -7.99 4.21
C GLN A 41 -5.61 -6.78 3.28
N ILE A 42 -5.84 -5.59 3.85
CA ILE A 42 -5.77 -4.31 3.17
C ILE A 42 -4.48 -3.59 3.57
N ASN A 43 -3.65 -3.29 2.57
CA ASN A 43 -2.34 -2.68 2.76
C ASN A 43 -2.33 -1.17 2.47
N GLY A 44 -3.24 -0.70 1.61
CA GLY A 44 -3.28 0.71 1.20
C GLY A 44 -4.70 1.24 1.06
N LEU A 45 -4.90 2.50 1.43
CA LEU A 45 -6.15 3.26 1.29
C LEU A 45 -5.85 4.60 0.64
N ALA A 46 -6.68 5.04 -0.32
CA ALA A 46 -6.55 6.33 -0.95
C ALA A 46 -7.91 6.91 -1.36
N ARG A 47 -7.95 8.24 -1.60
CA ARG A 47 -9.12 8.93 -2.17
C ARG A 47 -8.93 9.21 -3.65
N ALA A 48 -9.95 8.88 -4.43
CA ALA A 48 -10.13 9.29 -5.83
C ALA A 48 -11.31 10.29 -5.87
N GLY A 49 -11.05 11.55 -5.51
CA GLY A 49 -12.13 12.50 -5.26
C GLY A 49 -12.99 12.09 -4.06
N ALA A 50 -14.28 11.83 -4.26
CA ALA A 50 -15.19 11.35 -3.22
C ALA A 50 -15.09 9.83 -2.98
N ARG A 51 -14.60 9.06 -3.97
CA ARG A 51 -14.45 7.61 -3.88
C ARG A 51 -13.29 7.22 -3.00
N ILE A 52 -13.43 6.13 -2.26
CA ILE A 52 -12.34 5.48 -1.55
C ILE A 52 -11.91 4.24 -2.32
N VAL A 53 -10.59 4.06 -2.41
CA VAL A 53 -9.95 2.90 -3.04
C VAL A 53 -9.10 2.20 -2.00
N ALA A 54 -9.30 0.88 -1.87
CA ALA A 54 -8.50 0.02 -0.99
C ALA A 54 -7.78 -1.03 -1.84
N VAL A 55 -6.51 -1.28 -1.51
CA VAL A 55 -5.69 -2.32 -2.18
C VAL A 55 -5.11 -3.27 -1.16
N GLY A 56 -4.90 -4.53 -1.54
CA GLY A 56 -4.41 -5.50 -0.59
C GLY A 56 -3.93 -6.81 -1.22
N GLU A 57 -4.05 -7.86 -0.42
CA GLU A 57 -3.62 -9.20 -0.80
C GLU A 57 -4.31 -9.69 -2.07
N ARG A 58 -3.66 -10.65 -2.76
CA ARG A 58 -4.21 -11.32 -3.96
C ARG A 58 -4.56 -10.35 -5.09
N GLY A 59 -3.93 -9.17 -5.16
CA GLY A 59 -4.16 -8.17 -6.20
C GLY A 59 -5.50 -7.46 -6.10
N VAL A 60 -6.22 -7.58 -4.98
CA VAL A 60 -7.53 -7.00 -4.82
C VAL A 60 -7.48 -5.47 -4.84
N ILE A 61 -8.41 -4.87 -5.57
CA ILE A 61 -8.71 -3.44 -5.54
C ILE A 61 -10.21 -3.29 -5.29
N LEU A 62 -10.56 -2.63 -4.19
CA LEU A 62 -11.93 -2.38 -3.77
C LEU A 62 -12.28 -0.91 -3.85
N LEU A 63 -13.51 -0.62 -4.22
CA LEU A 63 -14.06 0.71 -4.39
C LEU A 63 -15.24 0.91 -3.44
N SER A 64 -15.28 2.06 -2.77
CA SER A 64 -16.44 2.52 -2.03
C SER A 64 -16.82 3.92 -2.48
N ASP A 65 -18.08 4.12 -2.86
CA ASP A 65 -18.67 5.40 -3.25
C ASP A 65 -19.54 6.01 -2.11
N ASP A 66 -19.59 5.35 -0.95
CA ASP A 66 -20.45 5.69 0.20
C ASP A 66 -19.67 5.73 1.55
N ALA A 67 -18.47 6.31 1.49
CA ALA A 67 -17.60 6.53 2.63
C ALA A 67 -17.18 5.24 3.39
N GLY A 68 -17.09 4.12 2.68
CA GLY A 68 -16.63 2.84 3.23
C GLY A 68 -17.75 1.93 3.76
N ALA A 69 -19.03 2.30 3.57
CA ALA A 69 -20.16 1.47 4.01
C ALA A 69 -20.31 0.21 3.14
N HIS A 70 -20.14 0.33 1.83
CA HIS A 70 -20.20 -0.80 0.91
C HIS A 70 -18.98 -0.80 -0.01
N TRP A 71 -18.55 -2.00 -0.39
CA TRP A 71 -17.36 -2.24 -1.20
C TRP A 71 -17.68 -3.12 -2.40
N ARG A 72 -17.12 -2.77 -3.55
CA ARG A 72 -17.19 -3.57 -4.78
C ARG A 72 -15.81 -3.66 -5.41
N PRO A 73 -15.50 -4.72 -6.18
CA PRO A 73 -14.23 -4.85 -6.87
C PRO A 73 -14.11 -3.82 -8.01
N ALA A 74 -12.89 -3.34 -8.23
CA ALA A 74 -12.48 -2.70 -9.47
C ALA A 74 -12.15 -3.75 -10.53
N SER A 75 -12.10 -3.34 -11.81
CA SER A 75 -11.56 -4.17 -12.90
C SER A 75 -10.06 -3.96 -13.01
N ILE A 76 -9.29 -5.05 -13.12
CA ILE A 76 -7.84 -5.02 -13.30
C ILE A 76 -7.42 -5.92 -14.47
N THR A 77 -6.49 -5.47 -15.31
CA THR A 77 -6.00 -6.21 -16.46
C THR A 77 -4.47 -6.12 -16.57
N PRO A 78 -3.76 -7.27 -16.62
CA PRO A 78 -4.27 -8.63 -16.38
C PRO A 78 -4.68 -8.85 -14.93
N ASP A 79 -5.68 -9.72 -14.70
CA ASP A 79 -6.05 -10.15 -13.35
C ASP A 79 -5.00 -11.16 -12.84
N GLN A 80 -4.15 -10.68 -11.96
CA GLN A 80 -3.09 -11.47 -11.34
C GLN A 80 -3.19 -11.33 -9.82
N ALA A 81 -2.96 -12.44 -9.12
CA ALA A 81 -3.06 -12.49 -7.66
C ALA A 81 -1.85 -11.88 -6.93
N SER A 82 -1.06 -11.01 -7.57
CA SER A 82 0.07 -10.32 -6.97
C SER A 82 -0.39 -9.26 -5.98
N THR A 83 0.02 -9.38 -4.73
CA THR A 83 -0.38 -8.48 -3.63
C THR A 83 0.02 -7.03 -3.92
N LEU A 84 -0.93 -6.11 -3.76
CA LEU A 84 -0.67 -4.68 -3.82
C LEU A 84 -0.36 -4.14 -2.42
N THR A 85 0.70 -3.34 -2.32
CA THR A 85 1.25 -2.82 -1.06
C THR A 85 0.79 -1.41 -0.76
N GLN A 86 0.67 -0.57 -1.80
CA GLN A 86 0.23 0.82 -1.65
C GLN A 86 -0.55 1.30 -2.88
N VAL A 87 -1.45 2.26 -2.66
CA VAL A 87 -2.17 3.00 -3.71
C VAL A 87 -2.11 4.50 -3.43
N ARG A 88 -1.97 5.30 -4.47
CA ARG A 88 -2.01 6.75 -4.41
C ARG A 88 -2.76 7.32 -5.62
N PHE A 89 -3.63 8.30 -5.39
CA PHE A 89 -4.20 9.11 -6.44
C PHE A 89 -3.38 10.39 -6.60
N ILE A 90 -2.89 10.59 -7.81
CA ILE A 90 -2.06 11.74 -8.23
C ILE A 90 -2.96 12.92 -8.60
N THR A 91 -4.10 12.61 -9.22
CA THR A 91 -5.25 13.50 -9.46
C THR A 91 -6.52 12.76 -9.04
N PRO A 92 -7.69 13.41 -9.01
CA PRO A 92 -8.94 12.70 -8.70
C PRO A 92 -9.22 11.49 -9.60
N THR A 93 -8.63 11.41 -10.80
CA THR A 93 -8.85 10.32 -11.76
C THR A 93 -7.62 9.44 -12.00
N LEU A 94 -6.40 9.98 -11.87
CA LEU A 94 -5.16 9.25 -12.09
C LEU A 94 -4.71 8.57 -10.79
N GLY A 95 -4.82 7.25 -10.74
CA GLY A 95 -4.34 6.41 -9.64
C GLY A 95 -3.17 5.52 -10.06
N ILE A 96 -2.24 5.30 -9.15
CA ILE A 96 -1.13 4.35 -9.24
C ILE A 96 -1.17 3.44 -8.03
N ALA A 97 -1.10 2.13 -8.24
CA ALA A 97 -0.87 1.16 -7.18
C ALA A 97 0.35 0.31 -7.49
N VAL A 98 1.10 -0.04 -6.45
CA VAL A 98 2.34 -0.81 -6.53
C VAL A 98 2.26 -2.04 -5.65
N GLY A 99 3.09 -3.05 -5.93
CA GLY A 99 3.05 -4.26 -5.12
C GLY A 99 4.17 -5.26 -5.40
N HIS A 100 3.90 -6.51 -5.06
CA HIS A 100 4.79 -7.63 -5.27
C HIS A 100 5.11 -7.81 -6.76
N ASP A 101 6.16 -8.56 -7.06
CA ASP A 101 6.66 -8.83 -8.42
C ASP A 101 7.05 -7.54 -9.18
N GLY A 102 7.42 -6.47 -8.46
CA GLY A 102 7.72 -5.18 -9.06
C GLY A 102 6.53 -4.55 -9.80
N ARG A 103 5.32 -5.02 -9.51
CA ARG A 103 4.11 -4.67 -10.25
C ARG A 103 3.67 -3.24 -10.01
N ILE A 104 3.37 -2.52 -11.10
CA ILE A 104 2.71 -1.22 -11.07
C ILE A 104 1.47 -1.27 -11.95
N VAL A 105 0.33 -0.91 -11.38
CA VAL A 105 -0.92 -0.77 -12.09
C VAL A 105 -1.41 0.68 -12.04
N ARG A 106 -2.02 1.13 -13.13
CA ARG A 106 -2.44 2.50 -13.35
C ARG A 106 -3.93 2.57 -13.72
N SER A 107 -4.63 3.56 -13.17
CA SER A 107 -6.02 3.91 -13.51
C SER A 107 -6.09 5.36 -13.97
N ASP A 108 -6.96 5.64 -14.96
CA ASP A 108 -7.25 6.97 -15.49
C ASP A 108 -8.68 7.44 -15.17
N ASP A 109 -9.48 6.62 -14.49
CA ASP A 109 -10.92 6.79 -14.32
C ASP A 109 -11.38 6.67 -12.86
N ALA A 110 -10.60 7.24 -11.96
CA ALA A 110 -10.89 7.23 -10.52
C ALA A 110 -10.96 5.81 -9.93
N GLY A 111 -10.12 4.91 -10.45
CA GLY A 111 -9.94 3.55 -9.94
C GLY A 111 -10.96 2.53 -10.42
N LEU A 112 -11.82 2.83 -11.41
CA LEU A 112 -12.77 1.86 -11.95
C LEU A 112 -12.08 0.74 -12.72
N HIS A 113 -11.13 1.11 -13.57
CA HIS A 113 -10.33 0.18 -14.36
C HIS A 113 -8.84 0.41 -14.13
N TRP A 114 -8.11 -0.67 -13.94
CA TRP A 114 -6.67 -0.68 -13.74
C TRP A 114 -6.01 -1.51 -14.81
N ARG A 115 -4.88 -1.01 -15.32
CA ARG A 115 -4.02 -1.74 -16.26
C ARG A 115 -2.59 -1.78 -15.74
N GLU A 116 -1.93 -2.89 -15.96
CA GLU A 116 -0.51 -3.03 -15.68
C GLU A 116 0.29 -2.14 -16.62
N VAL A 117 1.25 -1.42 -16.05
CA VAL A 117 2.18 -0.55 -16.79
C VAL A 117 3.64 -0.91 -16.55
N HIS A 118 3.90 -1.71 -15.52
CA HIS A 118 5.23 -2.23 -15.20
C HIS A 118 5.13 -3.52 -14.40
N MET A 119 6.07 -4.44 -14.63
CA MET A 119 6.29 -5.65 -13.85
C MET A 119 7.76 -6.07 -13.99
N ASP A 120 8.39 -6.46 -12.87
CA ASP A 120 9.74 -6.99 -12.90
C ASP A 120 9.71 -8.52 -13.07
N HIS A 121 9.97 -8.98 -14.27
CA HIS A 121 9.99 -10.41 -14.60
C HIS A 121 11.32 -11.12 -14.23
N GLU A 122 12.35 -10.36 -13.86
CA GLU A 122 13.67 -10.93 -13.59
C GLU A 122 13.89 -11.21 -12.11
N HIS A 123 13.52 -10.26 -11.23
CA HIS A 123 13.81 -10.34 -9.80
C HIS A 123 12.58 -10.54 -8.94
N SER A 124 11.40 -10.13 -9.43
CA SER A 124 10.12 -10.20 -8.68
C SER A 124 10.15 -9.49 -7.33
N ASP A 125 11.01 -8.49 -7.18
CA ASP A 125 11.19 -7.75 -5.94
C ASP A 125 10.00 -6.82 -5.68
N PRO A 126 9.41 -6.81 -4.47
CA PRO A 126 8.24 -6.00 -4.20
C PRO A 126 8.55 -4.49 -4.18
N LEU A 127 7.67 -3.72 -4.83
CA LEU A 127 7.53 -2.30 -4.62
C LEU A 127 6.66 -2.07 -3.38
N LEU A 128 7.08 -1.14 -2.52
CA LEU A 128 6.49 -0.92 -1.20
C LEU A 128 5.75 0.42 -1.10
N SER A 129 6.18 1.42 -1.86
CA SER A 129 5.63 2.77 -1.77
C SER A 129 5.63 3.49 -3.10
N VAL A 130 4.62 4.35 -3.32
CA VAL A 130 4.50 5.20 -4.50
C VAL A 130 4.18 6.64 -4.11
N TRP A 131 4.84 7.59 -4.76
CA TRP A 131 4.61 9.01 -4.57
C TRP A 131 4.71 9.78 -5.87
N GLY A 132 4.02 10.91 -5.97
CA GLY A 132 4.10 11.83 -7.10
C GLY A 132 3.10 12.96 -7.03
N THR A 133 3.21 13.90 -7.97
CA THR A 133 2.32 15.03 -8.15
C THR A 133 1.83 15.11 -9.59
N ALA A 134 0.71 15.81 -9.82
CA ALA A 134 0.05 15.90 -11.13
C ALA A 134 0.94 16.46 -12.24
N ASN A 135 1.87 17.35 -11.89
CA ASN A 135 2.76 18.04 -12.83
C ASN A 135 4.25 17.71 -12.64
N GLY A 136 4.55 16.69 -11.86
CA GLY A 136 5.89 16.27 -11.53
C GLY A 136 6.15 14.81 -11.83
N PRO A 137 7.38 14.34 -11.56
CA PRO A 137 7.70 12.94 -11.68
C PRO A 137 6.93 12.10 -10.65
N LEU A 138 6.69 10.84 -10.99
CA LEU A 138 6.21 9.82 -10.08
C LEU A 138 7.38 8.92 -9.69
N PHE A 139 7.34 8.39 -8.48
CA PHE A 139 8.35 7.47 -7.95
C PHE A 139 7.69 6.25 -7.35
N ALA A 140 8.33 5.09 -7.52
CA ALA A 140 8.03 3.88 -6.78
C ALA A 140 9.32 3.39 -6.10
N ALA A 141 9.22 3.07 -4.82
CA ALA A 141 10.32 2.59 -3.99
C ALA A 141 10.01 1.20 -3.46
N GLY A 142 11.02 0.35 -3.31
CA GLY A 142 10.82 -1.03 -2.94
C GLY A 142 12.01 -1.72 -2.31
N SER A 143 11.92 -3.04 -2.30
CA SER A 143 12.94 -3.92 -1.72
C SER A 143 14.23 -3.86 -2.53
N PHE A 144 15.33 -4.25 -1.89
CA PHE A 144 16.66 -4.34 -2.49
C PHE A 144 17.10 -3.08 -3.23
N GLY A 145 16.75 -1.90 -2.68
CA GLY A 145 17.14 -0.61 -3.24
C GLY A 145 16.41 -0.22 -4.52
N GLN A 146 15.34 -0.93 -4.88
CA GLN A 146 14.53 -0.54 -6.03
C GLN A 146 13.99 0.89 -5.87
N LEU A 147 14.33 1.74 -6.83
CA LEU A 147 13.78 3.08 -6.97
C LEU A 147 13.49 3.31 -8.45
N LEU A 148 12.23 3.49 -8.78
CA LEU A 148 11.76 3.73 -10.13
C LEU A 148 11.21 5.16 -10.24
N ARG A 149 11.37 5.77 -11.41
CA ARG A 149 10.86 7.10 -11.75
C ARG A 149 10.08 7.04 -13.05
N SER A 150 8.98 7.77 -13.11
CA SER A 150 8.22 8.05 -14.32
C SER A 150 8.09 9.55 -14.52
N ASP A 151 8.38 10.01 -15.74
CA ASP A 151 8.23 11.41 -16.16
C ASP A 151 7.01 11.61 -17.11
N ASP A 152 6.21 10.58 -17.32
CA ASP A 152 5.07 10.54 -18.24
C ASP A 152 3.75 10.09 -17.58
N ALA A 153 3.53 10.56 -16.37
CA ALA A 153 2.33 10.27 -15.59
C ALA A 153 2.12 8.76 -15.30
N GLY A 154 3.21 8.00 -15.14
CA GLY A 154 3.18 6.59 -14.76
C GLY A 154 2.96 5.63 -15.92
N LEU A 155 3.17 6.03 -17.17
CA LEU A 155 3.09 5.17 -18.33
C LEU A 155 4.34 4.30 -18.51
N ASN A 156 5.52 4.90 -18.32
CA ASN A 156 6.80 4.21 -18.38
C ASN A 156 7.63 4.51 -17.14
N TRP A 157 8.39 3.51 -16.69
CA TRP A 157 9.18 3.57 -15.46
C TRP A 157 10.64 3.24 -15.75
N GLN A 158 11.56 3.97 -15.13
CA GLN A 158 12.99 3.81 -15.28
C GLN A 158 13.67 3.73 -13.91
N THR A 159 14.69 2.87 -13.80
CA THR A 159 15.45 2.72 -12.56
C THR A 159 16.27 3.96 -12.27
N VAL A 160 16.20 4.43 -11.03
CA VAL A 160 17.01 5.52 -10.46
C VAL A 160 18.06 4.93 -9.53
N LYS A 161 19.31 5.37 -9.66
CA LYS A 161 20.37 4.96 -8.73
C LYS A 161 20.18 5.66 -7.39
N ASN A 162 20.40 4.91 -6.31
CA ASN A 162 20.38 5.43 -4.95
C ASN A 162 21.71 5.14 -4.22
N PRO A 163 22.08 5.92 -3.17
CA PRO A 163 23.37 5.80 -2.50
C PRO A 163 23.43 4.73 -1.42
N VAL A 164 22.41 3.89 -1.23
CA VAL A 164 22.35 2.91 -0.13
C VAL A 164 22.38 1.45 -0.57
N GLY A 165 22.51 1.19 -1.89
CA GLY A 165 22.59 -0.18 -2.42
C GLY A 165 21.31 -0.98 -2.19
N ASP A 166 21.45 -2.22 -1.71
CA ASP A 166 20.36 -3.22 -1.61
C ASP A 166 19.43 -3.03 -0.40
N ARG A 167 19.49 -1.91 0.31
CA ARG A 167 18.60 -1.66 1.44
C ARG A 167 17.16 -1.43 1.00
N HIS A 168 16.20 -2.01 1.73
CA HIS A 168 14.80 -1.79 1.45
C HIS A 168 14.42 -0.32 1.63
N LEU A 169 13.79 0.25 0.61
CA LEU A 169 13.23 1.60 0.58
C LEU A 169 11.73 1.48 0.88
N ASN A 170 11.36 1.57 2.17
CA ASN A 170 10.02 1.21 2.63
C ASN A 170 8.95 2.27 2.33
N ALA A 171 9.34 3.55 2.31
CA ALA A 171 8.41 4.65 2.04
C ALA A 171 9.09 5.76 1.26
N ILE A 172 8.37 6.38 0.33
CA ILE A 172 8.74 7.62 -0.34
C ILE A 172 7.62 8.64 -0.19
N VAL A 173 7.96 9.86 0.21
CA VAL A 173 7.03 10.99 0.36
C VAL A 173 7.65 12.27 -0.17
N GLY A 174 6.84 13.29 -0.43
CA GLY A 174 7.31 14.58 -0.91
C GLY A 174 6.34 15.70 -0.60
N ASP A 175 6.82 16.95 -0.68
CA ASP A 175 6.06 18.17 -0.41
C ASP A 175 5.39 18.79 -1.64
N GLY A 176 5.63 18.22 -2.82
CA GLY A 176 5.16 18.77 -4.10
C GLY A 176 5.98 19.97 -4.63
N HIS A 177 7.03 20.36 -3.92
CA HIS A 177 7.91 21.49 -4.26
C HIS A 177 9.35 21.06 -4.56
N GLY A 178 9.55 19.78 -4.83
CA GLY A 178 10.85 19.21 -5.19
C GLY A 178 11.58 18.53 -4.05
N ASN A 179 11.12 18.66 -2.81
CA ASN A 179 11.69 17.91 -1.70
C ASN A 179 11.04 16.53 -1.60
N LEU A 180 11.88 15.51 -1.51
CA LEU A 180 11.49 14.11 -1.34
C LEU A 180 12.25 13.51 -0.16
N LEU A 181 11.61 12.59 0.54
CA LEU A 181 12.20 11.79 1.60
C LEU A 181 11.91 10.32 1.35
N ILE A 182 12.93 9.49 1.44
CA ILE A 182 12.79 8.03 1.52
C ILE A 182 13.17 7.59 2.93
N ALA A 183 12.32 6.76 3.53
CA ALA A 183 12.59 6.05 4.78
C ALA A 183 12.70 4.55 4.49
N GLY A 184 13.63 3.86 5.18
CA GLY A 184 13.88 2.46 4.85
C GLY A 184 14.59 1.67 5.95
N GLU A 185 15.13 0.54 5.52
CA GLU A 185 15.82 -0.43 6.35
C GLU A 185 17.09 0.15 6.98
N SER A 186 17.44 -0.35 8.18
CA SER A 186 18.69 0.00 8.89
C SER A 186 18.86 1.51 9.09
N GLY A 187 17.77 2.22 9.42
CA GLY A 187 17.76 3.66 9.64
C GLY A 187 18.01 4.47 8.38
N THR A 188 17.75 3.90 7.21
CA THR A 188 17.92 4.60 5.95
C THR A 188 16.98 5.81 5.86
N LEU A 189 17.59 6.98 5.69
CA LEU A 189 16.91 8.22 5.33
C LEU A 189 17.64 8.82 4.12
N LEU A 190 16.92 9.02 3.01
CA LEU A 190 17.44 9.69 1.81
C LEU A 190 16.61 10.93 1.53
N ARG A 191 17.26 12.01 1.15
CA ARG A 191 16.62 13.25 0.75
C ARG A 191 16.99 13.60 -0.69
N SER A 192 16.02 14.09 -1.42
CA SER A 192 16.22 14.86 -2.64
C SER A 192 15.63 16.26 -2.46
N THR A 193 16.24 17.27 -3.06
CA THR A 193 15.75 18.66 -3.12
C THR A 193 15.58 19.15 -4.55
N ASP A 194 15.69 18.25 -5.53
CA ASP A 194 15.70 18.52 -6.96
C ASP A 194 14.75 17.61 -7.76
N ASN A 195 13.59 17.29 -7.18
CA ASN A 195 12.61 16.36 -7.76
C ASN A 195 13.18 14.97 -8.07
N GLY A 196 14.03 14.44 -7.17
CA GLY A 196 14.55 13.08 -7.27
C GLY A 196 15.62 12.88 -8.34
N VAL A 197 16.27 13.94 -8.81
CA VAL A 197 17.42 13.84 -9.74
C VAL A 197 18.65 13.36 -8.97
N THR A 198 18.89 13.92 -7.78
CA THR A 198 19.94 13.48 -6.87
C THR A 198 19.40 13.11 -5.50
N TRP A 199 20.12 12.23 -4.81
CA TRP A 199 19.73 11.71 -3.51
C TRP A 199 20.90 11.74 -2.53
N ASP A 200 20.69 12.40 -1.39
CA ASP A 200 21.63 12.47 -0.28
C ASP A 200 21.23 11.50 0.81
N LYS A 201 22.20 10.73 1.33
CA LYS A 201 22.01 9.95 2.55
C LYS A 201 22.11 10.86 3.76
N LEU A 202 21.08 10.81 4.62
CA LEU A 202 21.00 11.59 5.84
C LEU A 202 21.47 10.78 7.07
N PRO A 203 21.98 11.44 8.13
CA PRO A 203 22.19 10.79 9.42
C PRO A 203 20.83 10.43 10.04
N SER A 204 20.76 9.26 10.67
CA SER A 204 19.57 8.80 11.39
C SER A 204 19.93 8.52 12.85
N PRO A 205 19.15 8.95 13.84
CA PRO A 205 19.34 8.62 15.24
C PRO A 205 18.90 7.18 15.59
N TYR A 206 18.36 6.45 14.63
CA TYR A 206 17.85 5.09 14.79
C TYR A 206 18.45 4.16 13.75
N ALA A 207 18.90 2.97 14.18
CA ALA A 207 19.54 1.98 13.31
C ALA A 207 18.61 0.85 12.83
N GLY A 208 17.35 0.83 13.27
CA GLY A 208 16.35 -0.15 12.84
C GLY A 208 15.54 0.33 11.63
N SER A 209 14.60 -0.49 11.17
CA SER A 209 13.78 -0.18 10.00
C SER A 209 12.74 0.90 10.30
N LEU A 210 12.68 1.90 9.44
CA LEU A 210 11.62 2.88 9.34
C LEU A 210 10.65 2.42 8.23
N PHE A 211 9.36 2.30 8.56
CA PHE A 211 8.36 1.74 7.66
C PHE A 211 7.54 2.80 6.93
N GLY A 212 7.54 4.03 7.43
CA GLY A 212 6.83 5.11 6.80
C GLY A 212 7.40 6.48 7.14
N ALA A 213 6.93 7.49 6.40
CA ALA A 213 7.26 8.88 6.63
C ALA A 213 6.10 9.80 6.24
N LEU A 214 6.12 11.03 6.78
CA LEU A 214 5.22 12.12 6.43
C LEU A 214 6.01 13.43 6.38
N MET A 215 5.65 14.30 5.45
CA MET A 215 5.96 15.71 5.48
C MET A 215 4.71 16.44 5.96
N LEU A 216 4.78 17.05 7.13
CA LEU A 216 3.64 17.69 7.78
C LEU A 216 3.35 19.05 7.18
N ALA A 217 2.12 19.51 7.32
CA ALA A 217 1.67 20.81 6.80
C ALA A 217 2.45 22.01 7.38
N ASN A 218 3.03 21.86 8.59
CA ASN A 218 3.89 22.89 9.21
C ASN A 218 5.35 22.87 8.68
N GLY A 219 5.68 21.97 7.76
CA GLY A 219 6.99 21.82 7.16
C GLY A 219 7.94 20.85 7.88
N ASP A 220 7.52 20.27 9.01
CA ASP A 220 8.29 19.26 9.71
C ASP A 220 8.19 17.90 9.00
N TRP A 221 9.21 17.07 9.20
CA TRP A 221 9.24 15.72 8.67
C TRP A 221 9.24 14.71 9.80
N VAL A 222 8.45 13.66 9.63
CA VAL A 222 8.36 12.55 10.59
C VAL A 222 8.60 11.25 9.85
N ALA A 223 9.44 10.37 10.42
CA ALA A 223 9.55 8.99 9.98
C ALA A 223 9.31 8.05 11.17
N TYR A 224 8.68 6.92 10.92
CA TYR A 224 8.24 5.99 11.96
C TYR A 224 8.48 4.54 11.52
N GLY A 225 8.58 3.64 12.49
CA GLY A 225 8.86 2.25 12.13
C GLY A 225 8.82 1.27 13.28
N MET A 226 9.86 0.44 13.31
CA MET A 226 9.96 -0.71 14.20
C MET A 226 10.02 -0.31 15.67
N ARG A 227 9.33 -1.08 16.53
CA ARG A 227 9.39 -0.98 18.00
C ARG A 227 9.06 0.40 18.55
N GLY A 228 8.09 1.09 17.97
CA GLY A 228 7.62 2.39 18.44
C GLY A 228 8.54 3.55 18.12
N ASN A 229 9.59 3.32 17.33
CA ASN A 229 10.51 4.39 16.98
C ASN A 229 9.86 5.40 16.04
N VAL A 230 9.90 6.65 16.46
CA VAL A 230 9.52 7.83 15.70
C VAL A 230 10.71 8.79 15.71
N VAL A 231 11.05 9.33 14.55
CA VAL A 231 12.08 10.36 14.42
C VAL A 231 11.49 11.58 13.72
N ARG A 232 11.84 12.77 14.17
CA ARG A 232 11.29 14.04 13.68
C ARG A 232 12.41 15.00 13.30
N SER A 233 12.20 15.75 12.23
CA SER A 233 13.07 16.81 11.75
C SER A 233 12.26 18.11 11.59
N THR A 234 12.83 19.24 12.01
CA THR A 234 12.27 20.59 11.84
C THR A 234 13.03 21.42 10.81
N ASP A 235 14.07 20.85 10.22
CA ASP A 235 15.00 21.50 9.29
C ASP A 235 15.08 20.79 7.92
N ARG A 236 13.94 20.21 7.50
CA ARG A 236 13.81 19.46 6.23
C ARG A 236 14.81 18.30 6.11
N GLY A 237 14.95 17.57 7.20
CA GLY A 237 15.78 16.37 7.25
C GLY A 237 17.28 16.60 7.43
N ALA A 238 17.74 17.82 7.68
CA ALA A 238 19.17 18.07 7.95
C ALA A 238 19.58 17.46 9.31
N THR A 239 18.72 17.57 10.32
CA THR A 239 18.88 16.89 11.60
C THR A 239 17.61 16.17 12.01
N TRP A 240 17.77 15.11 12.81
CA TRP A 240 16.68 14.27 13.28
C TRP A 240 16.78 14.03 14.77
N ALA A 241 15.67 14.13 15.48
CA ALA A 241 15.53 13.81 16.88
C ALA A 241 14.63 12.60 17.07
N HIS A 242 14.96 11.72 18.02
CA HIS A 242 14.10 10.63 18.43
C HIS A 242 12.94 11.18 19.27
N VAL A 243 11.73 10.67 19.01
CA VAL A 243 10.51 10.96 19.76
C VAL A 243 10.00 9.69 20.40
N ASP A 244 9.74 9.71 21.70
CA ASP A 244 9.13 8.58 22.41
C ASP A 244 7.62 8.56 22.16
N SER A 245 7.14 7.52 21.50
CA SER A 245 5.71 7.29 21.29
C SER A 245 5.03 6.59 22.48
N HIS A 246 5.79 6.24 23.52
CA HIS A 246 5.35 5.50 24.73
C HIS A 246 4.78 4.09 24.44
N VAL A 247 4.86 3.61 23.20
CA VAL A 247 4.31 2.31 22.77
C VAL A 247 5.35 1.55 21.96
N PRO A 248 5.91 0.45 22.50
CA PRO A 248 7.03 -0.28 21.87
C PRO A 248 6.55 -1.26 20.78
N VAL A 249 5.60 -0.86 19.92
CA VAL A 249 5.10 -1.66 18.79
C VAL A 249 5.45 -0.99 17.46
N SER A 250 5.49 -1.77 16.39
CA SER A 250 5.80 -1.24 15.06
C SER A 250 4.61 -0.46 14.48
N TYR A 251 4.90 0.69 13.85
CA TYR A 251 3.92 1.49 13.12
C TYR A 251 4.09 1.25 11.61
N PHE A 252 2.98 1.03 10.91
CA PHE A 252 2.98 0.71 9.49
C PHE A 252 2.26 1.75 8.62
N GLY A 253 1.33 2.51 9.20
CA GLY A 253 0.58 3.53 8.50
C GLY A 253 0.47 4.83 9.28
N ALA A 254 0.30 5.94 8.56
CA ALA A 254 0.10 7.25 9.17
C ALA A 254 -0.73 8.17 8.27
N THR A 255 -1.39 9.14 8.92
CA THR A 255 -2.04 10.26 8.24
C THR A 255 -1.95 11.52 9.10
N GLN A 256 -1.96 12.68 8.44
CA GLN A 256 -2.21 13.95 9.11
C GLN A 256 -3.65 14.38 8.81
N LEU A 257 -4.43 14.66 9.87
CA LEU A 257 -5.80 15.12 9.75
C LEU A 257 -5.85 16.60 9.34
N ALA A 258 -7.02 17.05 8.90
CA ALA A 258 -7.22 18.44 8.47
C ALA A 258 -6.98 19.48 9.58
N ASP A 259 -7.15 19.10 10.85
CA ASP A 259 -6.85 19.93 12.03
C ASP A 259 -5.36 19.92 12.44
N GLY A 260 -4.53 19.18 11.69
CA GLY A 260 -3.09 19.04 11.92
C GLY A 260 -2.70 17.86 12.81
N GLU A 261 -3.66 17.14 13.42
CA GLU A 261 -3.36 15.98 14.25
C GLU A 261 -2.69 14.87 13.41
N LEU A 262 -1.59 14.36 13.89
CA LEU A 262 -0.87 13.23 13.30
C LEU A 262 -1.35 11.93 13.95
N VAL A 263 -1.75 10.95 13.16
CA VAL A 263 -2.17 9.61 13.62
C VAL A 263 -1.24 8.57 13.04
N LEU A 264 -0.69 7.70 13.91
CA LEU A 264 0.06 6.50 13.52
C LEU A 264 -0.74 5.27 13.88
N VAL A 265 -0.71 4.26 13.00
CA VAL A 265 -1.35 2.96 13.21
C VAL A 265 -0.37 1.82 12.99
N GLY A 266 -0.58 0.67 13.67
CA GLY A 266 0.40 -0.40 13.53
C GLY A 266 0.01 -1.73 14.16
N GLN A 267 1.03 -2.41 14.62
CA GLN A 267 1.00 -3.76 15.14
C GLN A 267 -0.01 -3.91 16.29
N GLY A 268 -0.79 -5.01 16.26
CA GLY A 268 -1.76 -5.31 17.30
C GLY A 268 -2.91 -4.31 17.40
N GLY A 269 -3.21 -3.57 16.31
CA GLY A 269 -4.26 -2.57 16.27
C GLY A 269 -3.94 -1.29 17.02
N ALA A 270 -2.66 -1.04 17.31
CA ALA A 270 -2.23 0.19 17.99
C ALA A 270 -2.57 1.43 17.18
N ILE A 271 -3.09 2.46 17.86
CA ILE A 271 -3.35 3.79 17.33
C ILE A 271 -2.81 4.81 18.34
N VAL A 272 -1.89 5.64 17.90
CA VAL A 272 -1.37 6.78 18.66
C VAL A 272 -1.58 8.07 17.88
N ALA A 273 -1.72 9.17 18.58
CA ALA A 273 -1.96 10.47 17.95
C ALA A 273 -1.14 11.58 18.61
N SER A 274 -0.75 12.56 17.81
CA SER A 274 -0.03 13.75 18.23
C SER A 274 -0.73 15.00 17.74
N ARG A 275 -0.90 15.99 18.63
CA ARG A 275 -1.50 17.29 18.32
C ARG A 275 -0.48 18.43 18.24
N ASP A 276 0.78 18.11 18.46
CA ASP A 276 1.89 19.05 18.53
C ASP A 276 2.94 18.84 17.43
N GLY A 277 2.49 18.25 16.30
CA GLY A 277 3.36 17.99 15.14
C GLY A 277 4.38 16.88 15.37
N GLY A 278 4.02 15.87 16.17
CA GLY A 278 4.86 14.70 16.41
C GLY A 278 5.91 14.91 17.49
N LEU A 279 5.75 15.87 18.41
CA LEU A 279 6.63 16.06 19.58
C LEU A 279 6.25 15.11 20.70
N THR A 280 4.95 14.93 20.95
CA THR A 280 4.42 13.97 21.94
C THR A 280 3.30 13.14 21.31
N PHE A 281 3.08 11.94 21.84
CA PHE A 281 2.04 11.03 21.37
C PHE A 281 1.16 10.55 22.51
N ASP A 282 -0.15 10.61 22.30
CA ASP A 282 -1.17 10.02 23.16
C ASP A 282 -1.64 8.67 22.56
N VAL A 283 -1.85 7.69 23.43
CA VAL A 283 -2.38 6.39 23.04
C VAL A 283 -3.90 6.47 22.90
N ARG A 284 -4.44 6.29 21.71
CA ARG A 284 -5.88 6.21 21.46
C ARG A 284 -6.44 4.81 21.58
N LYS A 285 -5.66 3.81 21.13
CA LYS A 285 -6.03 2.40 21.20
C LYS A 285 -4.77 1.55 21.32
N LEU A 286 -4.80 0.62 22.24
CA LEU A 286 -3.81 -0.44 22.39
C LEU A 286 -4.50 -1.78 22.58
N GLY A 287 -3.80 -2.83 22.14
CA GLY A 287 -4.24 -4.21 22.33
C GLY A 287 -5.21 -4.69 21.27
N GLY A 288 -4.85 -5.80 20.73
CA GLY A 288 -5.52 -6.52 19.66
C GLY A 288 -4.56 -7.55 19.09
N VAL A 289 -5.07 -8.44 18.25
CA VAL A 289 -4.26 -9.46 17.57
C VAL A 289 -3.99 -9.08 16.11
N GLN A 290 -4.77 -8.17 15.54
CA GLN A 290 -4.72 -7.81 14.12
C GLN A 290 -4.03 -6.47 13.93
N SER A 291 -3.08 -6.43 13.02
CA SER A 291 -2.30 -5.23 12.72
C SER A 291 -3.04 -4.33 11.72
N LEU A 292 -2.79 -3.02 11.85
CA LEU A 292 -3.26 -1.99 10.94
C LEU A 292 -2.10 -1.58 10.03
N ALA A 293 -2.34 -1.54 8.71
CA ALA A 293 -1.36 -1.17 7.70
C ALA A 293 -1.61 0.22 7.11
N ALA A 294 -2.86 0.66 7.06
CA ALA A 294 -3.26 1.92 6.45
C ALA A 294 -4.28 2.67 7.29
N VAL A 295 -4.24 3.99 7.21
CA VAL A 295 -5.22 4.89 7.83
C VAL A 295 -5.53 6.04 6.87
N LEU A 296 -6.82 6.38 6.75
CA LEU A 296 -7.30 7.45 5.90
C LEU A 296 -8.18 8.41 6.73
N ASP A 297 -7.92 9.72 6.60
CA ASP A 297 -8.77 10.76 7.17
C ASP A 297 -10.12 10.80 6.44
N MET A 298 -11.20 10.63 7.19
CA MET A 298 -12.58 10.72 6.69
C MET A 298 -13.23 12.09 6.95
N GLY A 299 -12.49 13.00 7.58
CA GLY A 299 -12.98 14.29 8.05
C GLY A 299 -13.65 14.20 9.42
N HIS A 300 -13.74 15.36 10.09
CA HIS A 300 -14.37 15.49 11.41
C HIS A 300 -13.82 14.52 12.48
N GLY A 301 -12.54 14.16 12.37
CA GLY A 301 -11.87 13.25 13.29
C GLY A 301 -12.21 11.77 13.09
N ALA A 302 -13.03 11.41 12.09
CA ALA A 302 -13.31 10.03 11.73
C ALA A 302 -12.18 9.46 10.88
N LEU A 303 -11.85 8.19 11.09
CA LEU A 303 -10.79 7.47 10.37
C LEU A 303 -11.37 6.23 9.69
N LEU A 304 -10.79 5.89 8.55
CA LEU A 304 -10.95 4.57 7.95
C LEU A 304 -9.62 3.82 8.08
N LEU A 305 -9.68 2.62 8.63
CA LEU A 305 -8.52 1.79 8.93
C LEU A 305 -8.47 0.60 7.96
N GLY A 306 -7.30 0.28 7.46
CA GLY A 306 -7.03 -0.91 6.66
C GLY A 306 -5.99 -1.79 7.35
N GLY A 307 -6.15 -3.11 7.30
CA GLY A 307 -5.21 -4.04 7.92
C GLY A 307 -5.59 -5.50 7.73
N GLU A 308 -5.12 -6.37 8.62
CA GLU A 308 -5.35 -7.81 8.58
C GLU A 308 -6.83 -8.20 8.69
N ALA A 309 -7.67 -7.35 9.31
CA ALA A 309 -9.11 -7.54 9.44
C ALA A 309 -9.91 -6.83 8.33
N GLY A 310 -9.28 -6.48 7.23
CA GLY A 310 -9.94 -5.73 6.16
C GLY A 310 -10.03 -4.24 6.42
N VAL A 311 -11.14 -3.64 5.99
CA VAL A 311 -11.42 -2.22 6.17
C VAL A 311 -12.45 -2.02 7.28
N ALA A 312 -12.16 -1.14 8.22
CA ALA A 312 -13.06 -0.81 9.32
C ALA A 312 -13.09 0.70 9.61
N PRO A 313 -14.27 1.32 9.82
CA PRO A 313 -14.35 2.69 10.27
C PRO A 313 -13.99 2.80 11.77
N LEU A 314 -13.32 3.88 12.14
CA LEU A 314 -13.16 4.31 13.51
C LEU A 314 -13.87 5.66 13.66
N ALA A 315 -14.95 5.70 14.42
CA ALA A 315 -15.65 6.95 14.71
C ALA A 315 -14.69 7.91 15.44
N GLY A 316 -14.76 9.20 15.13
CA GLY A 316 -14.02 10.24 15.84
C GLY A 316 -14.30 10.14 17.35
N ALA A 317 -13.28 10.27 18.17
CA ALA A 317 -13.47 10.36 19.60
C ALA A 317 -14.41 11.54 19.87
N VAL A 318 -15.59 11.28 20.45
CA VAL A 318 -16.40 12.32 21.06
C VAL A 318 -15.47 13.03 22.04
N ALA A 319 -15.27 14.34 21.83
CA ALA A 319 -14.46 15.14 22.73
C ALA A 319 -14.89 14.82 24.17
N SER A 320 -13.95 14.30 24.97
CA SER A 320 -14.17 14.12 26.39
C SER A 320 -14.47 15.53 26.95
N THR A 321 -15.69 15.77 27.38
CA THR A 321 -16.05 16.92 28.17
C THR A 321 -15.11 16.95 29.37
N PRO A 322 -14.35 18.04 29.60
CA PRO A 322 -13.55 18.14 30.80
C PRO A 322 -14.54 18.22 31.98
N SER A 323 -14.38 17.27 32.89
CA SER A 323 -15.02 17.29 34.22
C SER A 323 -14.42 18.33 35.12
#